data_bc06ec5f072b0a97f8bee93628c50c10
#
_entry.id   bc06ec5f072b0a97f8bee93628c50c10
#
_cell.length_a   1.000
_cell.length_b   1.000
_cell.length_c   1.000
_cell.angle_alpha   90.00
_cell.angle_beta   90.00
_cell.angle_gamma   90.00
#
_symmetry.space_group_name_H-M   'P 1'
#
loop_
_entity.id
_entity.type
_entity.pdbx_description
1 polymer ?
#
loop_
_entity_poly.entity_id
_entity_poly.type
_entity_poly.pdbx_seq_one_letter_code
_entity_poly.pdbx_strand_id
1 'polypeptide(L)'
;MTKAGYNITTEGLVASAAAATAKTVLGVVGPASFGVDLKGFWIDFDGVTASEKPWLVEVCYATFATNPPGTSSTGVGENQIYGRSIVAGFVGAKTWTAEPTVLTVIDAFSLDPNKGLFRYD
;
A
#
# COMPACT_ATOMS: atom_id res chain seq x y z
N MET A 1 -8.77 -22.37 14.66
CA MET A 1 -9.22 -20.96 14.53
C MET A 1 -9.21 -20.56 13.08
N THR A 2 -10.30 -20.05 12.57
CA THR A 2 -10.41 -19.64 11.17
C THR A 2 -9.86 -18.22 11.02
N LYS A 3 -8.91 -18.03 10.11
CA LYS A 3 -8.41 -16.70 9.78
C LYS A 3 -9.34 -16.05 8.77
N ALA A 4 -9.45 -14.74 8.84
CA ALA A 4 -10.11 -13.94 7.82
C ALA A 4 -9.07 -13.22 6.98
N GLY A 5 -9.33 -13.09 5.69
CA GLY A 5 -8.47 -12.38 4.77
C GLY A 5 -9.18 -11.20 4.14
N TYR A 6 -8.42 -10.14 3.90
CA TYR A 6 -8.94 -8.88 3.38
C TYR A 6 -8.06 -8.38 2.26
N ASN A 7 -8.66 -7.64 1.34
CA ASN A 7 -7.94 -6.83 0.37
C ASN A 7 -8.18 -5.35 0.63
N ILE A 8 -7.18 -4.55 0.39
CA ILE A 8 -7.33 -3.11 0.23
C ILE A 8 -6.78 -2.71 -1.15
N THR A 9 -7.34 -1.65 -1.72
CA THR A 9 -6.92 -1.14 -3.02
C THR A 9 -6.80 0.37 -2.96
N THR A 10 -6.17 0.96 -3.97
CA THR A 10 -6.17 2.42 -4.11
C THR A 10 -7.51 2.98 -4.57
N GLU A 11 -8.48 2.11 -4.87
CA GLU A 11 -9.84 2.50 -5.30
C GLU A 11 -9.83 3.41 -6.51
N GLY A 12 -8.90 3.16 -7.42
CA GLY A 12 -8.70 3.92 -8.64
C GLY A 12 -7.24 4.27 -8.87
N LEU A 13 -6.99 4.96 -9.96
CA LEU A 13 -5.64 5.39 -10.30
C LEU A 13 -5.18 6.48 -9.34
N VAL A 14 -3.93 6.43 -8.95
CA VAL A 14 -3.31 7.45 -8.13
C VAL A 14 -2.21 8.15 -8.92
N ALA A 15 -2.02 9.44 -8.63
CA ALA A 15 -0.97 10.21 -9.28
C ALA A 15 0.40 9.69 -8.82
N SER A 16 1.33 9.64 -9.77
CA SER A 16 2.71 9.29 -9.49
C SER A 16 3.40 10.39 -8.69
N ALA A 17 4.44 10.00 -7.96
CA ALA A 17 5.30 10.95 -7.30
C ALA A 17 6.13 11.72 -8.33
N ALA A 18 6.56 12.93 -7.96
CA ALA A 18 7.52 13.68 -8.76
C ALA A 18 8.85 12.91 -8.81
N ALA A 19 9.65 13.18 -9.83
CA ALA A 19 10.95 12.55 -9.98
C ALA A 19 11.81 12.74 -8.73
N ALA A 20 12.50 11.68 -8.31
CA ALA A 20 13.36 11.64 -7.11
C ALA A 20 12.64 11.92 -5.79
N THR A 21 11.32 11.84 -5.78
CA THR A 21 10.52 12.05 -4.56
C THR A 21 9.79 10.74 -4.22
N ALA A 22 10.00 10.22 -3.02
CA ALA A 22 9.27 9.06 -2.54
C ALA A 22 7.88 9.49 -2.04
N LYS A 23 6.88 8.63 -2.29
CA LYS A 23 5.51 8.86 -1.86
C LYS A 23 4.87 7.54 -1.44
N THR A 24 4.31 7.53 -0.25
CA THR A 24 3.53 6.38 0.21
C THR A 24 2.19 6.34 -0.49
N VAL A 25 1.93 5.25 -1.19
CA VAL A 25 0.73 5.07 -2.01
C VAL A 25 -0.33 4.28 -1.27
N LEU A 26 0.07 3.24 -0.54
CA LEU A 26 -0.85 2.35 0.16
C LEU A 26 -0.19 1.89 1.45
N GLY A 27 -0.94 1.84 2.53
CA GLY A 27 -0.42 1.40 3.81
C GLY A 27 -1.49 0.89 4.74
N VAL A 28 -1.09 0.07 5.69
CA VAL A 28 -1.97 -0.49 6.71
C VAL A 28 -1.33 -0.38 8.08
N VAL A 29 -2.17 -0.26 9.09
CA VAL A 29 -1.75 -0.36 10.49
C VAL A 29 -2.65 -1.33 11.21
N GLY A 30 -2.05 -2.30 11.92
CA GLY A 30 -2.78 -3.22 12.76
C GLY A 30 -3.07 -2.62 14.13
N PRO A 31 -4.04 -3.19 14.87
CA PRO A 31 -4.30 -2.77 16.24
C PRO A 31 -3.16 -3.23 17.17
N ALA A 32 -3.12 -2.66 18.38
CA ALA A 32 -2.08 -2.99 19.36
C ALA A 32 -2.15 -4.45 19.85
N SER A 33 -3.32 -5.09 19.71
CA SER A 33 -3.56 -6.41 20.29
C SER A 33 -3.21 -7.57 19.36
N PHE A 34 -3.06 -7.34 18.04
CA PHE A 34 -2.67 -8.40 17.10
C PHE A 34 -2.05 -7.80 15.84
N GLY A 35 -1.31 -8.63 15.11
CA GLY A 35 -0.65 -8.22 13.89
C GLY A 35 -1.45 -8.50 12.64
N VAL A 36 -0.93 -7.99 11.52
CA VAL A 36 -1.47 -8.23 10.19
C VAL A 36 -0.38 -8.90 9.35
N ASP A 37 -0.71 -10.02 8.71
CA ASP A 37 0.19 -10.67 7.77
C ASP A 37 -0.07 -10.15 6.36
N LEU A 38 0.93 -9.55 5.76
CA LEU A 38 0.88 -9.20 4.34
C LEU A 38 1.16 -10.46 3.51
N LYS A 39 0.17 -10.90 2.73
CA LYS A 39 0.32 -12.10 1.90
C LYS A 39 0.85 -11.79 0.51
N GLY A 40 0.67 -10.58 0.05
CA GLY A 40 1.14 -10.15 -1.24
C GLY A 40 0.45 -8.89 -1.71
N PHE A 41 0.94 -8.34 -2.78
CA PHE A 41 0.31 -7.20 -3.43
C PHE A 41 0.64 -7.23 -4.91
N TRP A 42 -0.06 -6.41 -5.67
CA TRP A 42 0.25 -6.21 -7.09
C TRP A 42 0.11 -4.74 -7.45
N ILE A 43 0.86 -4.37 -8.47
CA ILE A 43 0.94 -3.00 -8.99
C ILE A 43 0.77 -3.07 -10.49
N ASP A 44 -0.06 -2.19 -11.04
CA ASP A 44 -0.14 -1.98 -12.48
C ASP A 44 -0.13 -0.48 -12.80
N PHE A 45 0.12 -0.16 -14.03
CA PHE A 45 0.17 1.20 -14.53
C PHE A 45 -0.94 1.39 -15.55
N ASP A 46 -1.37 2.64 -15.75
CA ASP A 46 -2.48 2.95 -16.66
C ASP A 46 -2.16 2.62 -18.13
N GLY A 47 -0.88 2.49 -18.47
CA GLY A 47 -0.44 2.18 -19.82
C GLY A 47 -0.64 3.31 -20.83
N VAL A 48 -1.10 4.46 -20.39
CA VAL A 48 -1.39 5.60 -21.25
C VAL A 48 -0.24 6.59 -21.30
N THR A 49 0.36 6.86 -20.14
CA THR A 49 1.48 7.80 -20.02
C THR A 49 2.79 7.05 -20.18
N ALA A 50 3.51 7.32 -21.27
CA ALA A 50 4.81 6.69 -21.50
C ALA A 50 5.84 7.21 -20.50
N SER A 51 6.62 6.29 -19.94
CA SER A 51 7.78 6.63 -19.11
C SER A 51 8.97 5.81 -19.59
N GLU A 52 10.08 6.48 -19.82
CA GLU A 52 11.32 5.82 -20.23
C GLU A 52 12.11 5.28 -19.04
N LYS A 53 11.76 5.72 -17.82
CA LYS A 53 12.51 5.36 -16.62
C LYS A 53 11.70 4.37 -15.79
N PRO A 54 12.36 3.36 -15.19
CA PRO A 54 11.68 2.46 -14.29
C PRO A 54 11.26 3.19 -13.01
N TRP A 55 10.22 2.66 -12.37
CA TRP A 55 9.74 3.13 -11.08
C TRP A 55 10.39 2.32 -9.97
N LEU A 56 10.94 3.00 -8.98
CA LEU A 56 11.42 2.33 -7.78
C LEU A 56 10.25 2.12 -6.83
N VAL A 57 10.01 0.87 -6.45
CA VAL A 57 8.99 0.50 -5.48
C VAL A 57 9.69 0.00 -4.23
N GLU A 58 9.26 0.52 -3.09
CA GLU A 58 9.82 0.15 -1.80
C GLU A 58 8.72 -0.40 -0.89
N VAL A 59 8.99 -1.52 -0.25
CA VAL A 59 8.14 -2.09 0.79
C VAL A 59 8.75 -1.69 2.13
N CYS A 60 7.98 -1.03 2.97
CA CYS A 60 8.50 -0.40 4.17
C CYS A 60 7.70 -0.78 5.41
N TYR A 61 8.38 -0.85 6.55
CA TYR A 61 7.76 -0.67 7.85
C TYR A 61 7.73 0.81 8.20
N ALA A 62 6.65 1.25 8.85
CA ALA A 62 6.51 2.61 9.34
C ALA A 62 6.13 2.58 10.82
N THR A 63 6.57 3.59 11.58
CA THR A 63 6.20 3.69 12.99
C THR A 63 4.82 4.32 13.18
N PHE A 64 4.36 5.13 12.23
CA PHE A 64 3.11 5.88 12.30
C PHE A 64 2.94 6.75 13.55
N ALA A 65 4.03 7.19 14.16
CA ALA A 65 3.98 8.16 15.24
C ALA A 65 3.38 9.48 14.76
N THR A 66 3.62 9.84 13.50
CA THR A 66 2.92 10.93 12.81
C THR A 66 2.33 10.37 11.51
N ASN A 67 1.26 10.99 11.05
CA ASN A 67 0.58 10.64 9.80
C ASN A 67 0.22 9.15 9.70
N PRO A 68 -0.47 8.58 10.71
CA PRO A 68 -1.02 7.23 10.57
C PRO A 68 -2.08 7.19 9.45
N PRO A 69 -2.51 6.00 9.02
CA PRO A 69 -3.59 5.89 8.03
C PRO A 69 -4.81 6.72 8.42
N GLY A 70 -5.27 7.57 7.49
CA GLY A 70 -6.36 8.51 7.70
C GLY A 70 -5.90 9.92 8.06
N THR A 71 -4.64 10.11 8.46
CA THR A 71 -4.05 11.43 8.67
C THR A 71 -3.09 11.73 7.54
N SER A 72 -3.29 12.81 6.82
CA SER A 72 -2.59 13.13 5.58
C SER A 72 -2.68 12.01 4.53
N SER A 73 -3.73 11.21 4.60
CA SER A 73 -4.02 10.10 3.70
C SER A 73 -5.52 9.85 3.68
N THR A 74 -5.99 9.14 2.66
CA THR A 74 -7.41 8.84 2.48
C THR A 74 -7.67 7.39 2.86
N GLY A 75 -8.62 7.15 3.77
CA GLY A 75 -9.01 5.80 4.15
C GLY A 75 -9.54 5.00 2.96
N VAL A 76 -9.24 3.71 2.94
CA VAL A 76 -9.76 2.76 1.95
C VAL A 76 -10.55 1.66 2.64
N GLY A 77 -11.49 1.05 1.91
CA GLY A 77 -12.28 -0.07 2.44
C GLY A 77 -11.45 -1.32 2.58
N GLU A 78 -11.61 -2.02 3.69
CA GLU A 78 -11.05 -3.34 3.91
C GLU A 78 -12.09 -4.38 3.48
N ASN A 79 -11.88 -4.97 2.29
CA ASN A 79 -12.84 -5.88 1.69
C ASN A 79 -12.50 -7.32 2.05
N GLN A 80 -13.37 -7.98 2.80
CA GLN A 80 -13.14 -9.37 3.20
C GLN A 80 -13.28 -10.30 2.01
N ILE A 81 -12.30 -11.19 1.82
CA ILE A 81 -12.26 -12.12 0.71
C ILE A 81 -12.42 -13.58 1.12
N TYR A 82 -12.18 -13.92 2.38
CA TYR A 82 -12.44 -15.24 2.91
C TYR A 82 -12.58 -15.24 4.44
N GLY A 83 -13.07 -16.33 4.97
CA GLY A 83 -13.31 -16.50 6.40
C GLY A 83 -14.76 -16.18 6.77
N ARG A 84 -15.11 -16.40 8.02
CA ARG A 84 -16.44 -15.98 8.50
C ARG A 84 -16.51 -14.45 8.53
N SER A 85 -17.72 -13.92 8.39
CA SER A 85 -17.90 -12.46 8.35
C SER A 85 -17.51 -11.83 9.69
N ILE A 86 -16.44 -11.07 9.69
CA ILE A 86 -16.00 -10.26 10.82
C ILE A 86 -15.47 -8.92 10.32
N VAL A 87 -15.57 -7.92 11.15
CA VAL A 87 -15.05 -6.59 10.84
C VAL A 87 -13.51 -6.63 10.86
N ALA A 88 -12.87 -6.01 9.88
CA ALA A 88 -11.41 -5.89 9.85
C ALA A 88 -10.92 -5.15 11.09
N GLY A 89 -9.90 -5.71 11.73
CA GLY A 89 -9.29 -5.08 12.89
C GLY A 89 -8.17 -4.11 12.55
N PHE A 90 -7.82 -3.99 11.28
CA PHE A 90 -6.77 -3.07 10.82
C PHE A 90 -7.37 -1.90 10.04
N VAL A 91 -6.57 -0.87 9.85
CA VAL A 91 -6.97 0.33 9.08
C VAL A 91 -6.02 0.48 7.90
N GLY A 92 -6.58 0.67 6.71
CA GLY A 92 -5.83 0.93 5.48
C GLY A 92 -6.08 2.33 4.96
N ALA A 93 -5.11 2.89 4.27
CA ALA A 93 -5.24 4.19 3.62
C ALA A 93 -4.37 4.26 2.37
N LYS A 94 -4.63 5.26 1.55
CA LYS A 94 -3.93 5.52 0.30
C LYS A 94 -3.47 6.97 0.24
N THR A 95 -2.50 7.23 -0.63
CA THR A 95 -2.13 8.59 -1.08
C THR A 95 -1.78 9.52 0.07
N TRP A 96 -0.62 9.29 0.69
CA TRP A 96 -0.12 10.20 1.72
C TRP A 96 0.35 11.52 1.09
N THR A 97 -0.09 12.63 1.66
CA THR A 97 0.39 13.98 1.29
C THR A 97 1.57 14.40 2.16
N ALA A 98 1.67 13.85 3.37
CA ALA A 98 2.84 13.97 4.23
C ALA A 98 3.20 12.57 4.71
N GLU A 99 4.45 12.18 4.56
CA GLU A 99 4.88 10.79 4.79
C GLU A 99 4.75 10.37 6.26
N PRO A 100 4.51 9.08 6.51
CA PRO A 100 4.54 8.53 7.87
C PRO A 100 5.92 8.71 8.52
N THR A 101 5.93 8.68 9.84
CA THR A 101 7.18 8.75 10.60
C THR A 101 8.00 7.49 10.37
N VAL A 102 9.28 7.67 10.17
CA VAL A 102 10.31 6.62 10.06
C VAL A 102 9.86 5.45 9.18
N LEU A 103 10.18 5.56 7.90
CA LEU A 103 10.03 4.46 6.95
C LEU A 103 11.31 3.65 6.91
N THR A 104 11.21 2.36 7.24
CA THR A 104 12.31 1.42 7.13
C THR A 104 12.08 0.53 5.93
N VAL A 105 12.92 0.65 4.91
CA VAL A 105 12.80 -0.15 3.69
C VAL A 105 13.21 -1.58 3.99
N ILE A 106 12.30 -2.53 3.73
CA ILE A 106 12.58 -3.96 3.90
C ILE A 106 12.77 -4.68 2.57
N ASP A 107 12.28 -4.10 1.49
CA ASP A 107 12.49 -4.63 0.14
C ASP A 107 12.33 -3.48 -0.86
N ALA A 108 13.02 -3.60 -1.99
CA ALA A 108 12.96 -2.59 -3.04
C ALA A 108 13.20 -3.25 -4.40
N PHE A 109 12.48 -2.79 -5.41
CA PHE A 109 12.63 -3.31 -6.77
C PHE A 109 12.22 -2.23 -7.78
N SER A 110 12.68 -2.40 -9.02
CA SER A 110 12.35 -1.51 -10.11
C SER A 110 11.28 -2.13 -11.00
N LEU A 111 10.29 -1.33 -11.38
CA LEU A 111 9.25 -1.74 -12.32
C LEU A 111 9.31 -0.92 -13.59
N ASP A 112 9.14 -1.60 -14.73
CA ASP A 112 8.96 -0.94 -16.00
C ASP A 112 7.46 -0.67 -16.20
N PRO A 113 7.03 0.60 -16.30
CA PRO A 113 5.61 0.92 -16.43
C PRO A 113 4.98 0.42 -17.73
N ASN A 114 5.77 -0.05 -18.69
CA ASN A 114 5.28 -0.59 -19.96
C ASN A 114 5.14 -2.12 -19.95
N LYS A 115 5.45 -2.79 -18.85
CA LYS A 115 5.42 -4.26 -18.75
C LYS A 115 4.14 -4.85 -18.18
N GLY A 116 3.19 -4.02 -17.77
CA GLY A 116 1.92 -4.48 -17.24
C GLY A 116 1.95 -4.79 -15.75
N LEU A 117 1.09 -5.73 -15.33
CA LEU A 117 0.91 -6.05 -13.92
C LEU A 117 2.14 -6.71 -13.31
N PHE A 118 2.57 -6.21 -12.17
CA PHE A 118 3.58 -6.82 -11.32
C PHE A 118 2.92 -7.40 -10.06
N ARG A 119 3.27 -8.62 -9.73
CA ARG A 119 2.76 -9.30 -8.53
C ARG A 119 3.91 -9.63 -7.57
N TYR A 120 3.71 -9.28 -6.31
CA TYR A 120 4.64 -9.55 -5.22
C TYR A 120 3.96 -10.50 -4.23
N ASP A 121 4.57 -11.63 -3.98
CA ASP A 121 4.05 -12.64 -3.05
C ASP A 121 4.99 -12.83 -1.86
#